data_6f2cdb5354073fffcc99abd207cf4155
#
_entry.id   6f2cdb5354073fffcc99abd207cf4155
#
_cell.length_a   1.000
_cell.length_b   1.000
_cell.length_c   1.000
_cell.angle_alpha   90.00
_cell.angle_beta   90.00
_cell.angle_gamma   90.00
#
_symmetry.space_group_name_H-M   'P 1'
#
loop_
_entity.id
_entity.type
_entity.pdbx_description
1 polymer ?
#
loop_
_entity_poly.entity_id
_entity_poly.type
_entity_poly.pdbx_seq_one_letter_code
_entity_poly.pdbx_strand_id
1 'polypeptide(L)'
;MGAKEPGQSFLDKIFRKKDDNVTDEIKNIVQEGHQQGELLDSEAEMITNIIEFGDKEAHDIMTHRKNIVAIDADTTIKDCFEFVLGENYSRFPVYEGDIDHIIGVMHLRDLLKIYADSYKRNHTIYELKDEMLFDPHFIPETRNINALFKSMQSEKVHMAVVVDEY
;
A
#
# COMPACT_ATOMS: atom_id res chain seq x y z
N MET A 1 -7.80 48.16 44.51
CA MET A 1 -8.58 48.08 43.26
C MET A 1 -7.74 47.23 42.32
N GLY A 2 -8.03 45.94 42.27
CA GLY A 2 -7.32 44.99 41.41
C GLY A 2 -8.04 44.87 40.09
N ALA A 3 -7.35 45.16 39.02
CA ALA A 3 -7.80 44.88 37.67
C ALA A 3 -7.65 43.37 37.38
N LYS A 4 -8.76 42.68 37.13
CA LYS A 4 -8.82 41.33 36.60
C LYS A 4 -8.34 41.37 35.14
N GLU A 5 -7.31 40.61 34.83
CA GLU A 5 -6.95 40.31 33.45
C GLU A 5 -8.11 39.56 32.74
N PRO A 6 -8.42 39.90 31.50
CA PRO A 6 -9.45 39.21 30.76
C PRO A 6 -8.96 37.78 30.37
N GLY A 7 -9.79 36.81 30.72
CA GLY A 7 -9.51 35.39 30.50
C GLY A 7 -9.07 35.08 29.08
N GLN A 8 -8.07 34.26 28.99
CA GLN A 8 -7.63 33.62 27.75
C GLN A 8 -8.86 33.05 27.02
N SER A 9 -9.05 33.48 25.78
CA SER A 9 -10.19 33.19 24.96
C SER A 9 -10.37 31.67 24.81
N PHE A 10 -11.59 31.19 24.99
CA PHE A 10 -12.01 29.82 24.70
C PHE A 10 -11.51 29.34 23.30
N LEU A 11 -11.38 30.27 22.37
CA LEU A 11 -10.83 30.00 21.02
C LEU A 11 -9.33 29.65 21.06
N ASP A 12 -8.51 30.27 21.94
CA ASP A 12 -7.10 29.90 22.10
C ASP A 12 -6.91 28.48 22.66
N LYS A 13 -7.87 27.99 23.44
CA LYS A 13 -7.88 26.61 23.92
C LYS A 13 -8.25 25.63 22.83
N ILE A 14 -9.14 26.00 21.90
CA ILE A 14 -9.54 25.16 20.77
C ILE A 14 -8.40 25.07 19.74
N PHE A 15 -7.74 26.19 19.40
CA PHE A 15 -6.65 26.21 18.43
C PHE A 15 -5.31 25.67 18.95
N ARG A 16 -5.13 25.49 20.25
CA ARG A 16 -3.94 24.86 20.87
C ARG A 16 -4.09 23.38 21.16
N LYS A 17 -5.29 22.80 21.05
CA LYS A 17 -5.51 21.36 21.13
C LYS A 17 -5.17 20.75 19.77
N LYS A 18 -4.06 20.02 19.74
CA LYS A 18 -3.63 19.21 18.62
C LYS A 18 -4.78 18.38 18.03
N ASP A 19 -4.67 18.08 16.75
CA ASP A 19 -5.60 17.25 15.95
C ASP A 19 -6.00 15.91 16.58
N ASP A 20 -5.16 15.36 17.45
CA ASP A 20 -5.41 14.11 18.21
C ASP A 20 -6.75 14.11 18.99
N ASN A 21 -7.19 15.27 19.48
CA ASN A 21 -8.39 15.34 20.30
C ASN A 21 -9.71 15.27 19.47
N VAL A 22 -9.68 15.77 18.23
CA VAL A 22 -10.87 15.71 17.34
C VAL A 22 -11.08 14.28 16.83
N THR A 23 -10.03 13.58 16.51
CA THR A 23 -10.05 12.18 16.10
C THR A 23 -10.64 11.29 17.19
N ASP A 24 -10.18 11.48 18.45
CA ASP A 24 -10.70 10.75 19.60
C ASP A 24 -12.17 11.07 19.89
N GLU A 25 -12.57 12.34 19.76
CA GLU A 25 -13.97 12.75 19.91
C GLU A 25 -14.88 12.06 18.86
N ILE A 26 -14.43 11.97 17.60
CA ILE A 26 -15.20 11.28 16.54
C ILE A 26 -15.28 9.79 16.85
N LYS A 27 -14.19 9.13 17.24
CA LYS A 27 -14.19 7.71 17.64
C LYS A 27 -15.17 7.45 18.78
N ASN A 28 -15.21 8.31 19.79
CA ASN A 28 -16.15 8.20 20.91
C ASN A 28 -17.62 8.32 20.46
N ILE A 29 -17.93 9.28 19.59
CA ILE A 29 -19.28 9.44 19.04
C ILE A 29 -19.71 8.20 18.24
N VAL A 30 -18.82 7.63 17.44
CA VAL A 30 -19.06 6.40 16.67
C VAL A 30 -19.36 5.24 17.62
N GLN A 31 -18.57 5.10 18.69
CA GLN A 31 -18.75 4.05 19.69
C GLN A 31 -20.06 4.22 20.47
N GLU A 32 -20.45 5.44 20.83
CA GLU A 32 -21.73 5.73 21.48
C GLU A 32 -22.91 5.39 20.56
N GLY A 33 -22.87 5.81 19.28
CA GLY A 33 -23.91 5.49 18.30
C GLY A 33 -24.07 3.99 18.08
N HIS A 34 -22.95 3.25 18.07
CA HIS A 34 -22.97 1.79 18.02
C HIS A 34 -23.61 1.16 19.26
N GLN A 35 -23.24 1.61 20.47
CA GLN A 35 -23.82 1.10 21.73
C GLN A 35 -25.32 1.40 21.87
N GLN A 36 -25.81 2.50 21.28
CA GLN A 36 -27.21 2.87 21.27
C GLN A 36 -28.02 2.17 20.17
N GLY A 37 -27.34 1.39 19.30
CA GLY A 37 -27.98 0.67 18.19
C GLY A 37 -28.33 1.56 17.00
N GLU A 38 -27.81 2.79 16.95
CA GLU A 38 -27.97 3.71 15.82
C GLU A 38 -27.04 3.40 14.66
N LEU A 39 -25.91 2.73 14.94
CA LEU A 39 -24.93 2.25 13.96
C LEU A 39 -24.82 0.72 14.04
N LEU A 40 -24.75 0.07 12.89
CA LEU A 40 -24.41 -1.33 12.78
C LEU A 40 -22.92 -1.56 13.09
N ASP A 41 -22.54 -2.77 13.50
CA ASP A 41 -21.13 -3.16 13.74
C ASP A 41 -20.25 -2.82 12.52
N SER A 42 -20.71 -3.17 11.31
CA SER A 42 -19.98 -2.92 10.07
C SER A 42 -19.84 -1.42 9.74
N GLU A 43 -20.80 -0.60 10.11
CA GLU A 43 -20.75 0.85 9.89
C GLU A 43 -19.75 1.51 10.85
N ALA A 44 -19.79 1.14 12.13
CA ALA A 44 -18.87 1.65 13.13
C ALA A 44 -17.42 1.24 12.81
N GLU A 45 -17.18 -0.01 12.39
CA GLU A 45 -15.89 -0.50 11.94
C GLU A 45 -15.39 0.28 10.70
N MET A 46 -16.26 0.50 9.71
CA MET A 46 -15.88 1.23 8.50
C MET A 46 -15.47 2.67 8.81
N ILE A 47 -16.22 3.38 9.66
CA ILE A 47 -15.89 4.76 10.06
C ILE A 47 -14.55 4.78 10.81
N THR A 48 -14.34 3.85 11.74
CA THR A 48 -13.09 3.73 12.48
C THR A 48 -11.90 3.50 11.55
N ASN A 49 -12.04 2.59 10.59
CA ASN A 49 -11.01 2.30 9.58
C ASN A 49 -10.69 3.52 8.71
N ILE A 50 -11.69 4.34 8.36
CA ILE A 50 -11.47 5.59 7.59
C ILE A 50 -10.65 6.60 8.41
N ILE A 51 -10.95 6.73 9.70
CA ILE A 51 -10.20 7.62 10.59
C ILE A 51 -8.74 7.16 10.70
N GLU A 52 -8.52 5.88 10.95
CA GLU A 52 -7.19 5.30 11.09
C GLU A 52 -6.38 5.31 9.79
N PHE A 53 -7.07 5.26 8.65
CA PHE A 53 -6.40 5.31 7.34
C PHE A 53 -5.57 6.59 7.15
N GLY A 54 -5.99 7.70 7.76
CA GLY A 54 -5.26 8.97 7.66
C GLY A 54 -3.88 8.96 8.34
N ASP A 55 -3.72 8.16 9.39
CA ASP A 55 -2.54 8.14 10.24
C ASP A 55 -1.55 7.02 9.90
N LYS A 56 -1.98 6.03 9.11
CA LYS A 56 -1.15 4.87 8.75
C LYS A 56 -0.09 5.21 7.71
N GLU A 57 1.04 4.52 7.84
CA GLU A 57 2.15 4.56 6.91
C GLU A 57 2.25 3.24 6.10
N ALA A 58 3.09 3.22 5.07
CA ALA A 58 3.22 2.07 4.19
C ALA A 58 3.65 0.79 4.96
N HIS A 59 4.52 0.91 5.95
CA HIS A 59 4.96 -0.22 6.78
C HIS A 59 3.82 -0.90 7.55
N ASP A 60 2.74 -0.16 7.90
CA ASP A 60 1.60 -0.71 8.65
C ASP A 60 0.73 -1.68 7.82
N ILE A 61 0.80 -1.57 6.48
CA ILE A 61 -0.07 -2.33 5.57
C ILE A 61 0.69 -3.15 4.53
N MET A 62 2.01 -3.02 4.44
CA MET A 62 2.81 -3.71 3.43
C MET A 62 2.85 -5.22 3.66
N THR A 63 3.09 -5.97 2.59
CA THR A 63 3.51 -7.36 2.69
C THR A 63 4.99 -7.40 3.08
N HIS A 64 5.28 -7.97 4.25
CA HIS A 64 6.66 -8.09 4.72
C HIS A 64 7.51 -8.98 3.81
N ARG A 65 8.82 -8.67 3.69
CA ARG A 65 9.81 -9.32 2.83
C ARG A 65 9.70 -10.86 2.78
N LYS A 66 9.49 -11.50 3.92
CA LYS A 66 9.40 -12.97 4.03
C LYS A 66 8.17 -13.58 3.35
N ASN A 67 7.15 -12.77 3.09
CA ASN A 67 5.87 -13.19 2.54
C ASN A 67 5.67 -12.67 1.10
N ILE A 68 6.66 -12.00 0.53
CA ILE A 68 6.60 -11.51 -0.84
C ILE A 68 6.75 -12.69 -1.78
N VAL A 69 5.78 -12.84 -2.68
CA VAL A 69 5.86 -13.76 -3.82
C VAL A 69 6.49 -12.99 -4.98
N ALA A 70 7.77 -13.19 -5.20
CA ALA A 70 8.56 -12.57 -6.24
C ALA A 70 9.20 -13.63 -7.15
N ILE A 71 9.65 -13.24 -8.33
CA ILE A 71 10.21 -14.14 -9.34
C ILE A 71 11.63 -13.70 -9.66
N ASP A 72 12.55 -14.67 -9.71
CA ASP A 72 13.93 -14.44 -10.15
C ASP A 72 13.95 -14.17 -11.66
N ALA A 73 14.69 -13.15 -12.07
CA ALA A 73 14.84 -12.76 -13.47
C ALA A 73 15.50 -13.85 -14.34
N ASP A 74 16.30 -14.72 -13.75
CA ASP A 74 16.94 -15.85 -14.42
C ASP A 74 15.96 -17.03 -14.67
N THR A 75 14.73 -16.95 -14.13
CA THR A 75 13.69 -17.98 -14.37
C THR A 75 13.24 -17.96 -15.82
N THR A 76 13.11 -19.15 -16.45
CA THR A 76 12.57 -19.26 -17.82
C THR A 76 11.08 -18.89 -17.85
N ILE A 77 10.62 -18.40 -19.00
CA ILE A 77 9.19 -18.10 -19.20
C ILE A 77 8.31 -19.34 -18.92
N LYS A 78 8.78 -20.53 -19.28
CA LYS A 78 8.06 -21.77 -19.01
C LYS A 78 7.93 -22.03 -17.50
N ASP A 79 9.03 -21.99 -16.77
CA ASP A 79 9.03 -22.29 -15.34
C ASP A 79 8.29 -21.19 -14.55
N CYS A 80 8.41 -19.94 -14.98
CA CYS A 80 7.64 -18.83 -14.44
C CYS A 80 6.13 -19.04 -14.62
N PHE A 81 5.72 -19.48 -15.82
CA PHE A 81 4.30 -19.77 -16.09
C PHE A 81 3.77 -20.91 -15.19
N GLU A 82 4.53 -21.99 -15.03
CA GLU A 82 4.17 -23.09 -14.13
C GLU A 82 4.05 -22.61 -12.66
N PHE A 83 4.96 -21.75 -12.22
CA PHE A 83 4.95 -21.18 -10.88
C PHE A 83 3.70 -20.31 -10.62
N VAL A 84 3.39 -19.37 -11.52
CA VAL A 84 2.28 -18.43 -11.31
C VAL A 84 0.90 -19.08 -11.40
N LEU A 85 0.77 -20.27 -12.00
CA LEU A 85 -0.48 -21.03 -12.01
C LEU A 85 -0.91 -21.49 -10.60
N GLY A 86 0.03 -21.63 -9.67
CA GLY A 86 -0.23 -21.97 -8.27
C GLY A 86 -0.58 -20.74 -7.41
N GLU A 87 -0.41 -19.53 -7.95
CA GLU A 87 -0.55 -18.30 -7.21
C GLU A 87 -1.86 -17.56 -7.54
N ASN A 88 -2.38 -16.79 -6.59
CA ASN A 88 -3.61 -16.01 -6.75
C ASN A 88 -3.35 -14.52 -7.05
N TYR A 89 -2.17 -14.20 -7.59
CA TYR A 89 -1.76 -12.83 -7.86
C TYR A 89 -1.78 -12.51 -9.36
N SER A 90 -2.00 -11.24 -9.68
CA SER A 90 -1.97 -10.73 -11.06
C SER A 90 -0.70 -9.95 -11.40
N ARG A 91 0.11 -9.63 -10.38
CA ARG A 91 1.36 -8.87 -10.50
C ARG A 91 2.40 -9.48 -9.59
N PHE A 92 3.62 -9.56 -10.11
CA PHE A 92 4.74 -10.17 -9.42
C PHE A 92 5.95 -9.24 -9.52
N PRO A 93 6.58 -8.86 -8.39
CA PRO A 93 7.90 -8.25 -8.43
C PRO A 93 8.89 -9.24 -9.06
N VAL A 94 9.79 -8.72 -9.89
CA VAL A 94 10.89 -9.48 -10.48
C VAL A 94 12.19 -8.92 -9.94
N TYR A 95 13.06 -9.80 -9.43
CA TYR A 95 14.34 -9.43 -8.85
C TYR A 95 15.50 -10.07 -9.61
N GLU A 96 16.69 -9.47 -9.51
CA GLU A 96 17.94 -9.98 -10.08
C GLU A 96 18.91 -10.33 -8.96
N GLY A 97 19.24 -11.61 -8.82
CA GLY A 97 20.19 -12.13 -7.85
C GLY A 97 19.67 -12.14 -6.41
N ASP A 98 19.26 -11.01 -5.87
CA ASP A 98 18.69 -10.89 -4.53
C ASP A 98 17.33 -10.20 -4.56
N ILE A 99 16.40 -10.62 -3.69
CA ILE A 99 15.04 -10.06 -3.59
C ILE A 99 15.05 -8.56 -3.25
N ASP A 100 16.15 -8.04 -2.72
CA ASP A 100 16.31 -6.62 -2.45
C ASP A 100 16.62 -5.81 -3.73
N HIS A 101 16.94 -6.49 -4.84
CA HIS A 101 17.19 -5.86 -6.13
C HIS A 101 16.01 -6.11 -7.09
N ILE A 102 14.90 -5.41 -6.87
CA ILE A 102 13.74 -5.47 -7.75
C ILE A 102 14.02 -4.68 -9.03
N ILE A 103 14.00 -5.36 -10.16
CA ILE A 103 14.25 -4.77 -11.49
C ILE A 103 12.98 -4.43 -12.27
N GLY A 104 11.81 -4.93 -11.83
CA GLY A 104 10.55 -4.66 -12.51
C GLY A 104 9.35 -5.32 -11.86
N VAL A 105 8.18 -5.04 -12.42
CA VAL A 105 6.91 -5.71 -12.08
C VAL A 105 6.37 -6.40 -13.31
N MET A 106 6.18 -7.71 -13.23
CA MET A 106 5.56 -8.51 -14.27
C MET A 106 4.05 -8.60 -14.05
N HIS A 107 3.28 -8.41 -15.12
CA HIS A 107 1.84 -8.69 -15.11
C HIS A 107 1.55 -10.09 -15.67
N LEU A 108 0.70 -10.85 -14.99
CA LEU A 108 0.27 -12.17 -15.44
C LEU A 108 -0.23 -12.17 -16.90
N ARG A 109 -0.97 -11.11 -17.29
CA ARG A 109 -1.48 -10.99 -18.67
C ARG A 109 -0.37 -10.91 -19.72
N ASP A 110 0.74 -10.24 -19.39
CA ASP A 110 1.84 -10.10 -20.33
C ASP A 110 2.70 -11.36 -20.39
N LEU A 111 2.88 -12.06 -19.25
CA LEU A 111 3.44 -13.41 -19.23
C LEU A 111 2.64 -14.36 -20.14
N LEU A 112 1.30 -14.34 -20.07
CA LEU A 112 0.46 -15.20 -20.95
C LEU A 112 0.66 -14.91 -22.43
N LYS A 113 0.83 -13.64 -22.82
CA LYS A 113 1.12 -13.27 -24.21
C LYS A 113 2.48 -13.80 -24.66
N ILE A 114 3.51 -13.65 -23.84
CA ILE A 114 4.86 -14.14 -24.11
C ILE A 114 4.88 -15.68 -24.18
N TYR A 115 4.22 -16.35 -23.23
CA TYR A 115 4.14 -17.81 -23.19
C TYR A 115 3.43 -18.41 -24.41
N ALA A 116 2.49 -17.70 -25.03
CA ALA A 116 1.81 -18.14 -26.26
C ALA A 116 2.78 -18.33 -27.44
N ASP A 117 3.91 -17.57 -27.45
CA ASP A 117 4.98 -17.75 -28.42
C ASP A 117 5.92 -18.88 -27.96
N SER A 118 5.88 -20.00 -28.67
CA SER A 118 6.67 -21.19 -28.34
C SER A 118 8.19 -20.93 -28.38
N TYR A 119 8.65 -20.00 -29.20
CA TYR A 119 10.08 -19.68 -29.31
C TYR A 119 10.61 -18.95 -28.05
N LYS A 120 9.74 -18.23 -27.33
CA LYS A 120 10.11 -17.44 -26.14
C LYS A 120 10.11 -18.25 -24.84
N ARG A 121 9.52 -19.44 -24.82
CA ARG A 121 9.31 -20.22 -23.57
C ARG A 121 10.60 -20.60 -22.83
N ASN A 122 11.68 -20.79 -23.56
CA ASN A 122 12.98 -21.15 -22.98
C ASN A 122 13.88 -19.95 -22.70
N HIS A 123 13.45 -18.72 -23.04
CA HIS A 123 14.16 -17.51 -22.66
C HIS A 123 13.89 -17.21 -21.19
N THR A 124 14.84 -16.53 -20.55
CA THR A 124 14.67 -16.01 -19.21
C THR A 124 13.83 -14.72 -19.21
N ILE A 125 13.26 -14.38 -18.06
CA ILE A 125 12.57 -13.10 -17.88
C ILE A 125 13.51 -11.95 -18.16
N TYR A 126 14.78 -12.08 -17.73
CA TYR A 126 15.81 -11.06 -17.94
C TYR A 126 16.03 -10.75 -19.44
N GLU A 127 16.10 -11.79 -20.28
CA GLU A 127 16.26 -11.62 -21.73
C GLU A 127 15.09 -10.91 -22.40
N LEU A 128 13.88 -11.01 -21.80
CA LEU A 128 12.65 -10.43 -22.33
C LEU A 128 12.12 -9.27 -21.49
N LYS A 129 12.93 -8.71 -20.59
CA LYS A 129 12.51 -7.69 -19.63
C LYS A 129 11.86 -6.47 -20.28
N ASP A 130 12.41 -5.99 -21.39
CA ASP A 130 11.93 -4.81 -22.10
C ASP A 130 10.54 -5.03 -22.76
N GLU A 131 10.13 -6.30 -22.91
CA GLU A 131 8.84 -6.65 -23.51
C GLU A 131 7.73 -6.90 -22.45
N MET A 132 8.10 -7.21 -21.21
CA MET A 132 7.14 -7.71 -20.22
C MET A 132 7.22 -7.11 -18.81
N LEU A 133 8.29 -6.40 -18.49
CA LEU A 133 8.42 -5.76 -17.20
C LEU A 133 8.03 -4.29 -17.28
N PHE A 134 7.38 -3.83 -16.23
CA PHE A 134 7.05 -2.42 -15.98
C PHE A 134 7.97 -1.88 -14.90
N ASP A 135 8.27 -0.59 -14.96
CA ASP A 135 9.08 0.06 -13.93
C ASP A 135 8.44 -0.09 -12.55
N PRO A 136 9.21 -0.47 -11.52
CA PRO A 136 8.70 -0.58 -10.17
C PRO A 136 8.50 0.81 -9.56
N HIS A 137 7.36 1.01 -8.89
CA HIS A 137 7.07 2.23 -8.15
C HIS A 137 7.62 2.10 -6.73
N PHE A 138 8.81 2.63 -6.46
CA PHE A 138 9.44 2.59 -5.15
C PHE A 138 8.91 3.69 -4.23
N ILE A 139 8.66 3.33 -2.97
CA ILE A 139 8.22 4.24 -1.92
C ILE A 139 8.95 3.96 -0.62
N PRO A 140 9.19 4.97 0.23
CA PRO A 140 9.72 4.75 1.56
C PRO A 140 8.65 4.10 2.45
N GLU A 141 9.08 3.34 3.46
CA GLU A 141 8.20 2.68 4.43
C GLU A 141 7.37 3.67 5.27
N THR A 142 7.89 4.90 5.46
CA THR A 142 7.24 6.02 6.17
C THR A 142 6.21 6.76 5.33
N ARG A 143 5.96 6.31 4.09
CA ARG A 143 4.99 6.97 3.21
C ARG A 143 3.58 6.87 3.77
N ASN A 144 2.93 8.01 4.06
CA ASN A 144 1.53 8.03 4.46
C ASN A 144 0.63 7.36 3.42
N ILE A 145 -0.23 6.41 3.82
CA ILE A 145 -1.01 5.59 2.90
C ILE A 145 -2.11 6.37 2.16
N ASN A 146 -2.67 7.44 2.74
CA ASN A 146 -3.65 8.27 2.05
C ASN A 146 -3.00 9.03 0.88
N ALA A 147 -1.81 9.58 1.11
CA ALA A 147 -1.03 10.22 0.04
C ALA A 147 -0.60 9.21 -1.03
N LEU A 148 -0.15 8.02 -0.60
CA LEU A 148 0.21 6.91 -1.48
C LEU A 148 -0.99 6.47 -2.34
N PHE A 149 -2.15 6.26 -1.74
CA PHE A 149 -3.37 5.85 -2.45
C PHE A 149 -3.75 6.84 -3.55
N LYS A 150 -3.70 8.14 -3.25
CA LYS A 150 -4.00 9.20 -4.22
C LYS A 150 -2.99 9.23 -5.39
N SER A 151 -1.68 9.07 -5.12
CA SER A 151 -0.68 9.02 -6.19
C SER A 151 -0.85 7.76 -7.05
N MET A 152 -1.00 6.59 -6.44
CA MET A 152 -1.23 5.33 -7.16
C MET A 152 -2.49 5.39 -8.04
N GLN A 153 -3.56 6.00 -7.53
CA GLN A 153 -4.81 6.19 -8.30
C GLN A 153 -4.61 7.13 -9.50
N SER A 154 -3.92 8.26 -9.30
CA SER A 154 -3.67 9.24 -10.37
C SER A 154 -2.73 8.71 -11.46
N GLU A 155 -1.73 7.93 -11.06
CA GLU A 155 -0.73 7.32 -11.95
C GLU A 155 -1.19 5.97 -12.52
N LYS A 156 -2.34 5.44 -12.06
CA LYS A 156 -2.88 4.12 -12.40
C LYS A 156 -1.91 2.97 -12.07
N VAL A 157 -1.12 3.15 -11.04
CA VAL A 157 -0.22 2.14 -10.49
C VAL A 157 -0.98 1.29 -9.47
N HIS A 158 -0.80 -0.02 -9.50
CA HIS A 158 -1.52 -0.96 -8.65
C HIS A 158 -0.63 -1.76 -7.69
N MET A 159 0.68 -1.53 -7.75
CA MET A 159 1.66 -2.14 -6.88
C MET A 159 2.78 -1.14 -6.62
N ALA A 160 3.16 -0.98 -5.37
CA ALA A 160 4.34 -0.23 -4.97
C ALA A 160 5.31 -1.15 -4.25
N VAL A 161 6.59 -0.92 -4.44
CA VAL A 161 7.68 -1.61 -3.74
C VAL A 161 8.13 -0.72 -2.60
N VAL A 162 7.97 -1.21 -1.38
CA VAL A 162 8.39 -0.48 -0.17
C VAL A 162 9.88 -0.72 0.04
N VAL A 163 10.63 0.36 0.20
CA VAL A 163 12.07 0.31 0.48
C VAL A 163 12.37 0.95 1.83
N ASP A 164 13.35 0.39 2.51
CA ASP A 164 13.93 0.98 3.71
C ASP A 164 14.80 2.20 3.31
N GLU A 165 14.89 3.20 4.17
CA GLU A 165 15.64 4.45 3.90
C GLU A 165 17.18 4.30 4.10
N TYR A 166 17.70 3.08 4.28
CA TYR A 166 19.12 2.81 4.53
C TYR A 166 19.82 2.11 3.37
#